data_e9ad530763eadc658a383922c3603ecb
#
_entry.id   e9ad530763eadc658a383922c3603ecb
#
_cell.length_a   1.000
_cell.length_b   1.000
_cell.length_c   1.000
_cell.angle_alpha   90.00
_cell.angle_beta   90.00
_cell.angle_gamma   90.00
#
_symmetry.space_group_name_H-M   'P 1'
#
loop_
_entity.id
_entity.type
_entity.pdbx_description
1 polymer ?
#
loop_
_entity_poly.entity_id
_entity_poly.type
_entity_poly.pdbx_seq_one_letter_code
_entity_poly.pdbx_strand_id
1 'polypeptide(L)'
;MTDPLSFDHLQAILRQHTAGLPDFRKPSPNTRYQISNVALGAFGIFFTQSPSFLEYQRRLQHSQGLNNAQTLFGVQELPCDNQVRNLLDPIAPSHFNPVFIEVFEHLEQQHLLEPFRALDDQLLVSLDGTQYFSSKTLHCQNCLTRRLSNGQTLYYHTAITPVISHPGHSQVIALAPEYIMPQDGHEKQDCEQAAGKRWISQHAATFIPNQVTLLGDDLYSKQPFCSLALQHGFNFILVCKPDSHSKLYERLSFWQDQDLITRHEERRRNGCVTEIAIYRFINDVLLQDGKQKLSVNWVEMTVVNAKTGEQLYYNTFITNHCLTQENVAQVAQAGRGRWKIENENNNVLKTKGYHFEHNFGHGKTYLSATLLSLNLLAFLFHTVLEWSDAPYALVRQELVRRQTFFDDLRALTRYMVFESWHHLMTFMIRGLELESKLESKLNVRLDLQLRPKLDTS
;
A
#
# COMPACT_ATOMS: atom_id res chain seq x y z
N MET A 1 -1.35 10.22 -27.95
CA MET A 1 -1.83 10.63 -26.62
C MET A 1 -0.88 9.98 -25.62
N THR A 2 -0.14 10.77 -24.88
CA THR A 2 0.67 10.29 -23.77
C THR A 2 -0.29 9.71 -22.72
N ASP A 3 -0.04 8.51 -22.26
CA ASP A 3 -0.80 7.87 -21.20
C ASP A 3 -0.76 8.80 -19.97
N PRO A 4 -1.89 9.24 -19.44
CA PRO A 4 -1.94 10.28 -18.41
C PRO A 4 -1.24 9.88 -17.10
N LEU A 5 -1.04 8.59 -16.84
CA LEU A 5 -0.31 8.07 -15.68
C LEU A 5 0.92 7.25 -16.08
N SER A 6 1.62 7.68 -17.11
CA SER A 6 2.95 7.15 -17.46
C SER A 6 3.96 7.36 -16.33
N PHE A 7 5.07 6.64 -16.37
CA PHE A 7 6.16 6.85 -15.41
C PHE A 7 6.64 8.31 -15.37
N ASP A 8 6.76 8.96 -16.53
CA ASP A 8 7.22 10.35 -16.60
C ASP A 8 6.26 11.30 -15.88
N HIS A 9 4.94 11.04 -15.92
CA HIS A 9 3.96 11.80 -15.18
C HIS A 9 4.08 11.56 -13.67
N LEU A 10 4.13 10.31 -13.23
CA LEU A 10 4.32 9.95 -11.82
C LEU A 10 5.64 10.53 -11.27
N GLN A 11 6.70 10.50 -12.08
CA GLN A 11 7.98 11.10 -11.74
C GLN A 11 7.90 12.63 -11.62
N ALA A 12 7.09 13.29 -12.44
CA ALA A 12 6.89 14.73 -12.37
C ALA A 12 6.20 15.12 -11.06
N ILE A 13 5.16 14.38 -10.62
CA ILE A 13 4.52 14.55 -9.31
C ILE A 13 5.55 14.41 -8.19
N LEU A 14 6.34 13.33 -8.19
CA LEU A 14 7.36 13.13 -7.17
C LEU A 14 8.40 14.26 -7.14
N ARG A 15 8.86 14.72 -8.30
CA ARG A 15 9.81 15.85 -8.42
C ARG A 15 9.23 17.14 -7.86
N GLN A 16 7.99 17.46 -8.18
CA GLN A 16 7.31 18.66 -7.70
C GLN A 16 7.30 18.69 -6.18
N HIS A 17 6.88 17.61 -5.53
CA HIS A 17 6.82 17.55 -4.06
C HIS A 17 8.19 17.49 -3.41
N THR A 18 9.15 16.77 -3.99
CA THR A 18 10.51 16.71 -3.43
C THR A 18 11.28 18.02 -3.57
N ALA A 19 10.92 18.89 -4.54
CA ALA A 19 11.52 20.23 -4.66
C ALA A 19 11.22 21.12 -3.44
N GLY A 20 10.12 20.90 -2.73
CA GLY A 20 9.73 21.62 -1.52
C GLY A 20 10.28 21.04 -0.21
N LEU A 21 11.11 19.98 -0.25
CA LEU A 21 11.66 19.38 0.96
C LEU A 21 12.58 20.35 1.71
N PRO A 22 12.49 20.40 3.05
CA PRO A 22 13.32 21.31 3.85
C PRO A 22 14.79 20.90 3.83
N ASP A 23 15.66 21.90 3.74
CA ASP A 23 17.11 21.71 3.90
C ASP A 23 17.54 22.25 5.26
N PHE A 24 17.87 21.37 6.18
CA PHE A 24 18.29 21.72 7.56
C PHE A 24 19.78 22.08 7.66
N ARG A 25 20.51 22.07 6.56
CA ARG A 25 21.92 22.49 6.54
C ARG A 25 22.03 24.00 6.64
N LYS A 26 23.13 24.46 7.23
CA LYS A 26 23.46 25.89 7.15
C LYS A 26 23.77 26.24 5.68
N PRO A 27 23.24 27.34 5.13
CA PRO A 27 23.58 27.80 3.79
C PRO A 27 25.10 27.93 3.63
N SER A 28 25.62 27.32 2.55
CA SER A 28 27.04 27.35 2.26
C SER A 28 27.26 27.32 0.74
N PRO A 29 28.21 28.07 0.20
CA PRO A 29 28.59 28.00 -1.21
C PRO A 29 29.12 26.62 -1.61
N ASN A 30 29.52 25.80 -0.63
CA ASN A 30 30.01 24.42 -0.85
C ASN A 30 28.88 23.37 -0.76
N THR A 31 27.61 23.78 -0.71
CA THR A 31 26.47 22.86 -0.74
C THR A 31 26.38 22.23 -2.12
N ARG A 32 26.82 20.97 -2.23
CA ARG A 32 26.92 20.25 -3.50
C ARG A 32 25.61 19.62 -3.95
N TYR A 33 24.85 19.03 -2.99
CA TYR A 33 23.67 18.23 -3.29
C TYR A 33 22.39 18.94 -2.87
N GLN A 34 21.39 18.96 -3.73
CA GLN A 34 20.03 19.39 -3.38
C GLN A 34 19.30 18.23 -2.71
N ILE A 35 18.47 18.52 -1.68
CA ILE A 35 17.69 17.50 -0.96
C ILE A 35 16.75 16.73 -1.90
N SER A 36 16.15 17.41 -2.88
CA SER A 36 15.33 16.79 -3.91
C SER A 36 16.08 15.70 -4.67
N ASN A 37 17.31 15.96 -5.12
CA ASN A 37 18.13 14.97 -5.82
C ASN A 37 18.45 13.76 -4.94
N VAL A 38 18.65 14.00 -3.64
CA VAL A 38 18.91 12.91 -2.67
C VAL A 38 17.67 12.06 -2.50
N ALA A 39 16.49 12.68 -2.38
CA ALA A 39 15.22 11.95 -2.23
C ALA A 39 14.86 11.16 -3.51
N LEU A 40 15.03 11.76 -4.71
CA LEU A 40 14.82 11.09 -5.99
C LEU A 40 15.80 9.92 -6.19
N GLY A 41 17.08 10.11 -5.81
CA GLY A 41 18.06 9.04 -5.84
C GLY A 41 17.70 7.88 -4.92
N ALA A 42 17.24 8.17 -3.70
CA ALA A 42 16.77 7.15 -2.76
C ALA A 42 15.50 6.44 -3.27
N PHE A 43 14.56 7.16 -3.88
CA PHE A 43 13.40 6.56 -4.54
C PHE A 43 13.82 5.59 -5.65
N GLY A 44 14.79 5.97 -6.49
CA GLY A 44 15.31 5.13 -7.58
C GLY A 44 15.86 3.78 -7.10
N ILE A 45 16.36 3.68 -5.87
CA ILE A 45 16.79 2.41 -5.25
C ILE A 45 15.62 1.45 -5.11
N PHE A 46 14.52 1.92 -4.53
CA PHE A 46 13.32 1.12 -4.30
C PHE A 46 12.59 0.84 -5.62
N PHE A 47 12.52 1.83 -6.50
CA PHE A 47 11.87 1.67 -7.80
C PHE A 47 12.61 0.65 -8.69
N THR A 48 13.94 0.60 -8.65
CA THR A 48 14.71 -0.42 -9.37
C THR A 48 14.88 -1.72 -8.58
N GLN A 49 14.28 -1.84 -7.41
CA GLN A 49 14.45 -2.96 -6.49
C GLN A 49 15.92 -3.32 -6.26
N SER A 50 16.77 -2.31 -6.12
CA SER A 50 18.19 -2.53 -5.80
C SER A 50 18.34 -3.06 -4.38
N PRO A 51 19.16 -4.11 -4.16
CA PRO A 51 19.26 -4.77 -2.85
C PRO A 51 19.95 -3.91 -1.78
N SER A 52 20.67 -2.85 -2.17
CA SER A 52 21.33 -1.94 -1.23
C SER A 52 21.68 -0.60 -1.88
N PHE A 53 21.92 0.43 -1.03
CA PHE A 53 22.48 1.72 -1.47
C PHE A 53 23.80 1.55 -2.21
N LEU A 54 24.68 0.69 -1.70
CA LEU A 54 26.01 0.50 -2.26
C LEU A 54 25.96 -0.12 -3.67
N GLU A 55 25.09 -1.10 -3.89
CA GLU A 55 24.90 -1.71 -5.22
C GLU A 55 24.36 -0.68 -6.22
N TYR A 56 23.32 0.07 -5.81
CA TYR A 56 22.74 1.13 -6.62
C TYR A 56 23.77 2.20 -6.97
N GLN A 57 24.54 2.68 -6.00
CA GLN A 57 25.58 3.68 -6.19
C GLN A 57 26.67 3.19 -7.15
N ARG A 58 27.19 1.97 -6.95
CA ARG A 58 28.21 1.39 -7.84
C ARG A 58 27.73 1.29 -9.28
N ARG A 59 26.48 0.91 -9.49
CA ARG A 59 25.85 0.84 -10.81
C ARG A 59 25.79 2.22 -11.48
N LEU A 60 25.43 3.26 -10.72
CA LEU A 60 25.27 4.62 -11.24
C LEU A 60 26.55 5.46 -11.29
N GLN A 61 27.67 4.96 -10.76
CA GLN A 61 28.98 5.61 -10.89
C GLN A 61 29.58 5.49 -12.30
N HIS A 62 29.18 4.50 -13.08
CA HIS A 62 29.55 4.41 -14.48
C HIS A 62 28.84 5.46 -15.32
N SER A 63 29.46 5.91 -16.43
CA SER A 63 28.92 6.97 -17.27
C SER A 63 27.48 6.70 -17.75
N GLN A 64 27.20 5.47 -18.17
CA GLN A 64 25.86 5.05 -18.60
C GLN A 64 24.86 5.07 -17.43
N GLY A 65 25.26 4.61 -16.26
CA GLY A 65 24.43 4.63 -15.05
C GLY A 65 24.08 6.05 -14.60
N LEU A 66 25.06 6.97 -14.64
CA LEU A 66 24.85 8.38 -14.29
C LEU A 66 23.89 9.06 -15.28
N ASN A 67 24.04 8.80 -16.57
CA ASN A 67 23.11 9.31 -17.58
C ASN A 67 21.70 8.81 -17.34
N ASN A 68 21.50 7.52 -17.02
CA ASN A 68 20.20 6.96 -16.68
C ASN A 68 19.62 7.53 -15.37
N ALA A 69 20.46 7.87 -14.40
CA ALA A 69 19.99 8.57 -13.18
C ALA A 69 19.40 9.95 -13.54
N GLN A 70 20.02 10.66 -14.47
CA GLN A 70 19.54 11.96 -14.94
C GLN A 70 18.29 11.83 -15.81
N THR A 71 18.31 10.97 -16.81
CA THR A 71 17.22 10.84 -17.79
C THR A 71 15.98 10.15 -17.21
N LEU A 72 16.16 9.07 -16.43
CA LEU A 72 15.06 8.28 -15.89
C LEU A 72 14.53 8.82 -14.55
N PHE A 73 15.40 9.34 -13.68
CA PHE A 73 15.01 9.78 -12.35
C PHE A 73 15.21 11.29 -12.09
N GLY A 74 15.84 12.02 -13.03
CA GLY A 74 16.11 13.45 -12.88
C GLY A 74 17.16 13.79 -11.83
N VAL A 75 17.99 12.81 -11.47
CA VAL A 75 19.05 12.96 -10.47
C VAL A 75 20.31 13.47 -11.11
N GLN A 76 20.69 14.72 -10.82
CA GLN A 76 21.88 15.35 -11.40
C GLN A 76 23.17 14.82 -10.79
N GLU A 77 23.18 14.66 -9.47
CA GLU A 77 24.32 14.15 -8.72
C GLU A 77 23.86 13.19 -7.62
N LEU A 78 24.54 12.05 -7.51
CA LEU A 78 24.29 11.05 -6.49
C LEU A 78 25.33 11.16 -5.36
N PRO A 79 24.91 11.53 -4.15
CA PRO A 79 25.80 11.49 -3.00
C PRO A 79 26.12 10.04 -2.60
N CYS A 80 27.20 9.86 -1.82
CA CYS A 80 27.49 8.55 -1.23
C CYS A 80 26.39 8.13 -0.24
N ASP A 81 26.29 6.84 0.06
CA ASP A 81 25.24 6.25 0.90
C ASP A 81 25.13 6.90 2.29
N ASN A 82 26.26 7.21 2.93
CA ASN A 82 26.27 7.92 4.20
C ASN A 82 25.71 9.34 4.08
N GLN A 83 26.01 10.03 2.99
CA GLN A 83 25.48 11.36 2.75
C GLN A 83 23.97 11.33 2.49
N VAL A 84 23.48 10.34 1.72
CA VAL A 84 22.04 10.13 1.51
C VAL A 84 21.33 9.95 2.86
N ARG A 85 21.86 9.08 3.73
CA ARG A 85 21.28 8.84 5.05
C ARG A 85 21.29 10.09 5.93
N ASN A 86 22.39 10.82 5.98
CA ASN A 86 22.51 12.03 6.79
C ASN A 86 21.57 13.15 6.32
N LEU A 87 21.37 13.28 5.01
CA LEU A 87 20.53 14.34 4.45
C LEU A 87 19.03 14.01 4.56
N LEU A 88 18.64 12.74 4.52
CA LEU A 88 17.25 12.31 4.64
C LEU A 88 16.81 12.10 6.09
N ASP A 89 17.74 11.89 7.04
CA ASP A 89 17.38 11.60 8.43
C ASP A 89 16.52 12.70 9.11
N PRO A 90 16.75 14.01 8.90
CA PRO A 90 15.90 15.04 9.48
C PRO A 90 14.56 15.26 8.73
N ILE A 91 14.34 14.62 7.57
CA ILE A 91 13.13 14.78 6.76
C ILE A 91 12.01 13.91 7.33
N ALA A 92 10.94 14.54 7.78
CA ALA A 92 9.78 13.81 8.28
C ALA A 92 9.07 13.05 7.12
N PRO A 93 8.61 11.80 7.34
CA PRO A 93 7.97 10.99 6.30
C PRO A 93 6.68 11.63 5.76
N SER A 94 6.00 12.45 6.54
CA SER A 94 4.79 13.19 6.14
C SER A 94 4.99 14.12 4.95
N HIS A 95 6.22 14.55 4.66
CA HIS A 95 6.53 15.33 3.44
C HIS A 95 6.26 14.56 2.14
N PHE A 96 6.15 13.23 2.20
CA PHE A 96 5.83 12.40 1.05
C PHE A 96 4.33 12.07 0.91
N ASN A 97 3.51 12.36 1.93
CA ASN A 97 2.06 12.11 1.88
C ASN A 97 1.37 12.79 0.69
N PRO A 98 1.72 14.05 0.33
CA PRO A 98 1.09 14.71 -0.82
C PRO A 98 1.28 13.96 -2.15
N VAL A 99 2.38 13.20 -2.32
CA VAL A 99 2.60 12.40 -3.53
C VAL A 99 1.54 11.26 -3.63
N PHE A 100 1.26 10.58 -2.51
CA PHE A 100 0.20 9.55 -2.48
C PHE A 100 -1.18 10.14 -2.78
N ILE A 101 -1.46 11.31 -2.21
CA ILE A 101 -2.74 12.01 -2.39
C ILE A 101 -2.92 12.42 -3.86
N GLU A 102 -1.93 13.07 -4.47
CA GLU A 102 -2.01 13.53 -5.85
C GLU A 102 -2.13 12.36 -6.84
N VAL A 103 -1.40 11.27 -6.61
CA VAL A 103 -1.56 10.05 -7.42
C VAL A 103 -2.97 9.47 -7.28
N PHE A 104 -3.53 9.41 -6.05
CA PHE A 104 -4.91 8.98 -5.83
C PHE A 104 -5.91 9.88 -6.57
N GLU A 105 -5.78 11.21 -6.45
CA GLU A 105 -6.65 12.18 -7.12
C GLU A 105 -6.61 12.03 -8.66
N HIS A 106 -5.43 11.79 -9.23
CA HIS A 106 -5.31 11.51 -10.67
C HIS A 106 -5.99 10.20 -11.07
N LEU A 107 -5.87 9.14 -10.25
CA LEU A 107 -6.56 7.87 -10.50
C LEU A 107 -8.08 8.05 -10.50
N GLU A 108 -8.63 8.83 -9.55
CA GLU A 108 -10.06 9.16 -9.48
C GLU A 108 -10.50 9.99 -10.68
N GLN A 109 -9.80 11.10 -10.98
CA GLN A 109 -10.14 12.00 -12.10
C GLN A 109 -10.15 11.29 -13.45
N GLN A 110 -9.37 10.23 -13.61
CA GLN A 110 -9.28 9.46 -14.85
C GLN A 110 -10.13 8.19 -14.82
N HIS A 111 -11.00 8.03 -13.81
CA HIS A 111 -11.87 6.86 -13.65
C HIS A 111 -11.12 5.52 -13.60
N LEU A 112 -9.84 5.52 -13.21
CA LEU A 112 -9.04 4.31 -13.10
C LEU A 112 -9.34 3.51 -11.83
N LEU A 113 -10.04 4.09 -10.86
CA LEU A 113 -10.48 3.41 -9.64
C LEU A 113 -11.86 2.75 -9.76
N GLU A 114 -12.60 2.95 -10.86
CA GLU A 114 -13.90 2.30 -11.08
C GLU A 114 -13.88 0.77 -10.89
N PRO A 115 -12.85 0.03 -11.38
CA PRO A 115 -12.78 -1.41 -11.16
C PRO A 115 -12.51 -1.81 -9.70
N PHE A 116 -12.09 -0.87 -8.85
CA PHE A 116 -11.87 -1.11 -7.42
C PHE A 116 -13.09 -0.80 -6.56
N ARG A 117 -14.16 -0.26 -7.15
CA ARG A 117 -15.38 0.05 -6.43
C ARG A 117 -16.21 -1.19 -6.17
N ALA A 118 -16.83 -1.24 -4.99
CA ALA A 118 -17.69 -2.31 -4.50
C ALA A 118 -18.82 -1.69 -3.65
N LEU A 119 -19.77 -2.47 -3.16
CA LEU A 119 -20.77 -2.03 -2.17
C LEU A 119 -21.36 -0.65 -2.46
N ASP A 120 -22.23 -0.57 -3.47
CA ASP A 120 -22.86 0.70 -3.86
C ASP A 120 -21.83 1.77 -4.25
N ASP A 121 -20.88 1.39 -5.09
CA ASP A 121 -19.88 2.27 -5.69
C ASP A 121 -18.83 2.82 -4.70
N GLN A 122 -18.56 2.13 -3.61
CA GLN A 122 -17.59 2.54 -2.60
C GLN A 122 -16.22 1.92 -2.79
N LEU A 123 -15.17 2.65 -2.42
CA LEU A 123 -13.82 2.11 -2.30
C LEU A 123 -13.66 1.37 -0.96
N LEU A 124 -13.03 0.22 -0.99
CA LEU A 124 -12.67 -0.54 0.22
C LEU A 124 -11.24 -0.22 0.62
N VAL A 125 -11.06 0.44 1.76
CA VAL A 125 -9.75 0.80 2.31
C VAL A 125 -9.42 -0.10 3.49
N SER A 126 -8.45 -1.00 3.32
CA SER A 126 -7.97 -1.89 4.37
C SER A 126 -6.91 -1.20 5.22
N LEU A 127 -7.04 -1.31 6.54
CA LEU A 127 -6.09 -0.83 7.53
C LEU A 127 -5.45 -2.03 8.25
N ASP A 128 -4.13 -2.03 8.34
CA ASP A 128 -3.37 -3.04 9.08
C ASP A 128 -1.99 -2.51 9.44
N GLY A 129 -1.53 -2.83 10.65
CA GLY A 129 -0.23 -2.45 11.13
C GLY A 129 0.84 -3.49 10.77
N THR A 130 1.97 -3.04 10.24
CA THR A 130 3.08 -3.94 9.93
C THR A 130 4.41 -3.44 10.51
N GLN A 131 5.16 -4.38 11.08
CA GLN A 131 6.51 -4.10 11.56
C GLN A 131 7.47 -4.16 10.38
N TYR A 132 8.28 -3.10 10.20
CA TYR A 132 9.24 -3.00 9.11
C TYR A 132 10.70 -2.94 9.57
N PHE A 133 10.95 -2.80 10.87
CA PHE A 133 12.28 -2.83 11.45
C PHE A 133 12.24 -3.42 12.86
N SER A 134 13.28 -4.17 13.24
CA SER A 134 13.53 -4.53 14.63
C SER A 134 15.02 -4.79 14.89
N SER A 135 15.49 -4.41 16.07
CA SER A 135 16.86 -4.61 16.51
C SER A 135 16.95 -4.68 18.03
N LYS A 136 17.96 -5.36 18.53
CA LYS A 136 18.30 -5.41 19.96
C LYS A 136 19.33 -4.34 20.35
N THR A 137 19.96 -3.71 19.36
CA THR A 137 21.09 -2.78 19.56
C THR A 137 20.89 -1.45 18.87
N LEU A 138 20.39 -1.46 17.62
CA LEU A 138 20.12 -0.24 16.87
C LEU A 138 18.78 0.36 17.32
N HIS A 139 18.79 1.65 17.66
CA HIS A 139 17.58 2.38 18.05
C HIS A 139 17.70 3.88 17.76
N CYS A 140 16.58 4.54 17.66
CA CYS A 140 16.43 5.98 17.54
C CYS A 140 15.35 6.48 18.52
N GLN A 141 15.12 7.78 18.56
CA GLN A 141 14.09 8.38 19.43
C GLN A 141 12.66 7.94 19.08
N ASN A 142 12.41 7.52 17.85
CA ASN A 142 11.08 7.11 17.36
C ASN A 142 10.84 5.60 17.43
N CYS A 143 11.79 4.82 18.00
CA CYS A 143 11.58 3.39 18.20
C CYS A 143 10.55 3.12 19.29
N LEU A 144 9.64 2.20 19.00
CA LEU A 144 8.87 1.50 20.02
C LEU A 144 9.75 0.46 20.71
N THR A 145 9.40 0.09 21.94
CA THR A 145 10.15 -0.87 22.72
C THR A 145 9.29 -2.01 23.23
N ARG A 146 9.85 -3.22 23.27
CA ARG A 146 9.22 -4.39 23.88
C ARG A 146 10.26 -5.20 24.66
N ARG A 147 9.93 -5.58 25.90
CA ARG A 147 10.75 -6.53 26.66
C ARG A 147 10.51 -7.95 26.15
N LEU A 148 11.60 -8.64 25.86
CA LEU A 148 11.59 -10.05 25.52
C LEU A 148 11.62 -10.92 26.79
N SER A 149 11.25 -12.21 26.67
CA SER A 149 11.23 -13.17 27.78
C SER A 149 12.60 -13.37 28.45
N ASN A 150 13.69 -13.14 27.70
CA ASN A 150 15.06 -13.20 28.20
C ASN A 150 15.55 -11.89 28.85
N GLY A 151 14.65 -10.91 29.09
CA GLY A 151 14.98 -9.63 29.72
C GLY A 151 15.59 -8.58 28.80
N GLN A 152 15.93 -8.92 27.54
CA GLN A 152 16.46 -7.96 26.57
C GLN A 152 15.35 -7.02 26.05
N THR A 153 15.73 -5.80 25.70
CA THR A 153 14.83 -4.84 25.02
C THR A 153 14.93 -5.04 23.50
N LEU A 154 13.80 -5.19 22.86
CA LEU A 154 13.66 -5.12 21.40
C LEU A 154 13.18 -3.72 21.03
N TYR A 155 13.93 -3.05 20.17
CA TYR A 155 13.56 -1.79 19.53
C TYR A 155 12.95 -2.10 18.16
N TYR A 156 11.84 -1.46 17.81
CA TYR A 156 11.18 -1.75 16.54
C TYR A 156 10.41 -0.55 16.00
N HIS A 157 10.13 -0.57 14.70
CA HIS A 157 9.25 0.36 14.03
C HIS A 157 8.08 -0.38 13.38
N THR A 158 6.90 0.24 13.49
CA THR A 158 5.67 -0.21 12.84
C THR A 158 4.99 0.97 12.14
N ALA A 159 4.22 0.67 11.12
CA ALA A 159 3.37 1.63 10.43
C ALA A 159 2.07 0.96 10.01
N ILE A 160 0.99 1.72 9.95
CA ILE A 160 -0.20 1.35 9.19
C ILE A 160 0.11 1.63 7.71
N THR A 161 -0.13 0.67 6.85
CA THR A 161 0.07 0.78 5.40
C THR A 161 -1.27 0.63 4.68
N PRO A 162 -2.12 1.66 4.66
CA PRO A 162 -3.46 1.55 4.11
C PRO A 162 -3.45 1.27 2.62
N VAL A 163 -4.39 0.45 2.14
CA VAL A 163 -4.53 0.16 0.72
C VAL A 163 -5.98 0.15 0.28
N ILE A 164 -6.24 0.63 -0.93
CA ILE A 164 -7.49 0.35 -1.62
C ILE A 164 -7.39 -1.07 -2.18
N SER A 165 -8.40 -1.88 -1.93
CA SER A 165 -8.48 -3.27 -2.38
C SER A 165 -9.87 -3.60 -2.91
N HIS A 166 -9.95 -4.61 -3.77
CA HIS A 166 -11.23 -5.16 -4.23
C HIS A 166 -11.18 -6.70 -4.17
N PRO A 167 -12.24 -7.39 -3.73
CA PRO A 167 -12.24 -8.85 -3.62
C PRO A 167 -11.86 -9.58 -4.91
N GLY A 168 -12.23 -9.03 -6.08
CA GLY A 168 -11.97 -9.61 -7.40
C GLY A 168 -10.61 -9.28 -8.04
N HIS A 169 -9.80 -8.37 -7.46
CA HIS A 169 -8.51 -7.96 -8.02
C HIS A 169 -7.34 -8.42 -7.15
N SER A 170 -6.23 -8.77 -7.79
CA SER A 170 -4.97 -9.08 -7.10
C SER A 170 -4.13 -7.84 -6.79
N GLN A 171 -4.36 -6.74 -7.50
CA GLN A 171 -3.67 -5.48 -7.24
C GLN A 171 -4.31 -4.74 -6.07
N VAL A 172 -3.49 -3.95 -5.37
CA VAL A 172 -3.92 -3.01 -4.34
C VAL A 172 -3.26 -1.66 -4.58
N ILE A 173 -3.95 -0.57 -4.27
CA ILE A 173 -3.44 0.80 -4.41
C ILE A 173 -2.99 1.28 -3.03
N ALA A 174 -1.69 1.47 -2.85
CA ALA A 174 -1.15 1.98 -1.59
C ALA A 174 -1.55 3.44 -1.37
N LEU A 175 -1.97 3.75 -0.14
CA LEU A 175 -2.25 5.11 0.34
C LEU A 175 -1.13 5.58 1.27
N ALA A 176 -1.16 6.86 1.65
CA ALA A 176 -0.19 7.42 2.56
C ALA A 176 -0.13 6.61 3.88
N PRO A 177 1.06 6.19 4.33
CA PRO A 177 1.22 5.44 5.55
C PRO A 177 1.05 6.33 6.80
N GLU A 178 0.70 5.70 7.92
CA GLU A 178 0.72 6.36 9.23
C GLU A 178 1.70 5.63 10.15
N TYR A 179 2.66 6.38 10.71
CA TYR A 179 3.74 5.82 11.53
C TYR A 179 3.35 5.75 13.00
N ILE A 180 3.59 4.60 13.62
CA ILE A 180 3.39 4.39 15.04
C ILE A 180 4.68 4.73 15.77
N MET A 181 4.71 5.87 16.47
CA MET A 181 5.88 6.43 17.14
C MET A 181 5.55 6.76 18.59
N PRO A 182 6.54 6.77 19.50
CA PRO A 182 6.33 7.29 20.86
C PRO A 182 5.76 8.71 20.81
N GLN A 183 4.72 8.97 21.62
CA GLN A 183 4.15 10.31 21.73
C GLN A 183 4.87 11.09 22.83
N ASP A 184 5.28 12.33 22.53
CA ASP A 184 5.90 13.19 23.51
C ASP A 184 4.98 13.43 24.72
N GLY A 185 5.53 13.27 25.93
CA GLY A 185 4.80 13.51 27.18
C GLY A 185 3.80 12.43 27.60
N HIS A 186 3.72 11.32 26.90
CA HIS A 186 2.90 10.17 27.26
C HIS A 186 3.73 9.01 27.83
N GLU A 187 3.30 8.45 28.97
CA GLU A 187 3.94 7.27 29.57
C GLU A 187 3.75 5.98 28.72
N LYS A 188 2.68 5.94 27.93
CA LYS A 188 2.36 4.79 27.07
C LYS A 188 2.87 5.03 25.66
N GLN A 189 3.45 3.99 25.09
CA GLN A 189 3.79 3.97 23.68
C GLN A 189 2.50 4.12 22.84
N ASP A 190 2.65 4.73 21.68
CA ASP A 190 1.58 4.81 20.69
C ASP A 190 1.13 3.40 20.26
N CYS A 191 -0.08 3.30 19.77
CA CYS A 191 -0.67 2.05 19.35
C CYS A 191 -1.33 2.17 17.98
N GLU A 192 -1.54 1.04 17.36
CA GLU A 192 -2.15 0.93 16.03
C GLU A 192 -3.54 1.60 15.97
N GLN A 193 -4.36 1.46 17.02
CA GLN A 193 -5.66 2.16 17.06
C GLN A 193 -5.53 3.68 17.04
N ALA A 194 -4.57 4.24 17.80
CA ALA A 194 -4.34 5.66 17.83
C ALA A 194 -3.83 6.16 16.47
N ALA A 195 -2.92 5.42 15.85
CA ALA A 195 -2.44 5.70 14.51
C ALA A 195 -3.57 5.61 13.47
N GLY A 196 -4.44 4.61 13.53
CA GLY A 196 -5.62 4.50 12.65
C GLY A 196 -6.56 5.69 12.78
N LYS A 197 -6.77 6.20 13.99
CA LYS A 197 -7.58 7.42 14.23
C LYS A 197 -6.92 8.67 13.66
N ARG A 198 -5.60 8.81 13.79
CA ARG A 198 -4.86 9.93 13.17
C ARG A 198 -4.96 9.87 11.66
N TRP A 199 -4.78 8.69 11.08
CA TRP A 199 -4.92 8.49 9.63
C TRP A 199 -6.30 8.94 9.13
N ILE A 200 -7.39 8.50 9.79
CA ILE A 200 -8.76 8.95 9.47
C ILE A 200 -8.85 10.48 9.50
N SER A 201 -8.41 11.10 10.61
CA SER A 201 -8.52 12.55 10.79
C SER A 201 -7.68 13.36 9.79
N GLN A 202 -6.53 12.85 9.37
CA GLN A 202 -5.63 13.52 8.43
C GLN A 202 -6.05 13.37 6.97
N HIS A 203 -6.64 12.23 6.61
CA HIS A 203 -6.91 11.87 5.22
C HIS A 203 -8.39 11.88 4.83
N ALA A 204 -9.31 12.13 5.77
CA ALA A 204 -10.75 12.15 5.46
C ALA A 204 -11.10 13.13 4.33
N ALA A 205 -10.45 14.29 4.28
CA ALA A 205 -10.70 15.30 3.26
C ALA A 205 -10.28 14.88 1.84
N THR A 206 -9.45 13.84 1.70
CA THR A 206 -9.05 13.29 0.40
C THR A 206 -10.20 12.50 -0.27
N PHE A 207 -11.16 12.02 0.51
CA PHE A 207 -12.22 11.15 0.04
C PHE A 207 -13.59 11.86 0.04
N ILE A 208 -14.45 11.46 -0.88
CA ILE A 208 -15.85 11.89 -0.86
C ILE A 208 -16.55 11.19 0.32
N PRO A 209 -17.25 11.93 1.19
CA PRO A 209 -17.96 11.35 2.32
C PRO A 209 -18.93 10.23 1.91
N ASN A 210 -18.96 9.16 2.67
CA ASN A 210 -19.78 7.97 2.46
C ASN A 210 -19.46 7.15 1.20
N GLN A 211 -18.36 7.44 0.51
CA GLN A 211 -17.90 6.65 -0.64
C GLN A 211 -16.70 5.73 -0.31
N VAL A 212 -16.34 5.62 0.95
CA VAL A 212 -15.28 4.72 1.41
C VAL A 212 -15.77 3.87 2.56
N THR A 213 -15.48 2.57 2.49
CA THR A 213 -15.67 1.60 3.56
C THR A 213 -14.32 1.14 4.10
N LEU A 214 -14.05 1.41 5.38
CA LEU A 214 -12.85 0.95 6.07
C LEU A 214 -12.97 -0.53 6.43
N LEU A 215 -11.93 -1.29 6.12
CA LEU A 215 -11.78 -2.69 6.51
C LEU A 215 -10.66 -2.79 7.56
N GLY A 216 -10.90 -3.50 8.63
CA GLY A 216 -9.91 -3.68 9.70
C GLY A 216 -10.13 -4.97 10.47
N ASP A 217 -9.14 -5.32 11.26
CA ASP A 217 -9.23 -6.44 12.18
C ASP A 217 -10.05 -6.09 13.44
N ASP A 218 -10.14 -7.03 14.36
CA ASP A 218 -10.86 -6.88 15.63
C ASP A 218 -10.33 -5.74 16.53
N LEU A 219 -9.08 -5.30 16.30
CA LEU A 219 -8.48 -4.19 17.03
C LEU A 219 -9.21 -2.87 16.74
N TYR A 220 -9.67 -2.68 15.51
CA TYR A 220 -10.38 -1.48 15.05
C TYR A 220 -11.88 -1.48 15.39
N SER A 221 -12.47 -2.64 15.74
CA SER A 221 -13.92 -2.77 15.98
C SER A 221 -14.42 -2.13 17.28
N LYS A 222 -13.61 -1.34 17.95
CA LYS A 222 -13.98 -0.64 19.18
C LYS A 222 -14.80 0.62 18.91
N GLN A 223 -15.82 0.87 19.73
CA GLN A 223 -16.74 1.99 19.53
C GLN A 223 -16.06 3.35 19.28
N PRO A 224 -14.97 3.76 19.98
CA PRO A 224 -14.35 5.05 19.71
C PRO A 224 -13.74 5.18 18.31
N PHE A 225 -13.32 4.07 17.70
CA PHE A 225 -12.85 4.04 16.32
C PHE A 225 -14.01 4.11 15.34
N CYS A 226 -15.02 3.28 15.53
CA CYS A 226 -16.23 3.27 14.69
C CYS A 226 -16.93 4.64 14.68
N SER A 227 -17.08 5.27 15.88
CA SER A 227 -17.68 6.60 15.97
C SER A 227 -16.88 7.67 15.24
N LEU A 228 -15.54 7.64 15.32
CA LEU A 228 -14.68 8.56 14.61
C LEU A 228 -14.77 8.35 13.09
N ALA A 229 -14.79 7.10 12.62
CA ALA A 229 -14.95 6.79 11.21
C ALA A 229 -16.24 7.41 10.66
N LEU A 230 -17.37 7.19 11.32
CA LEU A 230 -18.65 7.77 10.92
C LEU A 230 -18.66 9.30 10.97
N GLN A 231 -18.04 9.92 11.98
CA GLN A 231 -17.91 11.38 12.07
C GLN A 231 -17.16 11.99 10.89
N HIS A 232 -16.21 11.24 10.34
CA HIS A 232 -15.44 11.65 9.16
C HIS A 232 -16.02 11.16 7.81
N GLY A 233 -17.23 10.60 7.82
CA GLY A 233 -17.91 10.16 6.61
C GLY A 233 -17.37 8.83 6.03
N PHE A 234 -16.71 8.02 6.83
CA PHE A 234 -16.32 6.66 6.45
C PHE A 234 -17.34 5.63 6.92
N ASN A 235 -17.69 4.71 6.04
CA ASN A 235 -18.35 3.46 6.41
C ASN A 235 -17.30 2.46 6.92
N PHE A 236 -17.73 1.36 7.53
CA PHE A 236 -16.81 0.34 8.00
C PHE A 236 -17.38 -1.08 7.92
N ILE A 237 -16.48 -2.05 7.73
CA ILE A 237 -16.70 -3.49 7.95
C ILE A 237 -15.48 -3.99 8.72
N LEU A 238 -15.66 -4.30 10.00
CA LEU A 238 -14.57 -4.63 10.92
C LEU A 238 -14.79 -6.01 11.50
N VAL A 239 -13.72 -6.80 11.59
CA VAL A 239 -13.77 -8.11 12.26
C VAL A 239 -14.19 -7.90 13.70
N CYS A 240 -15.09 -8.76 14.21
CA CYS A 240 -15.62 -8.65 15.53
C CYS A 240 -15.62 -10.01 16.22
N LYS A 241 -14.67 -10.23 17.14
CA LYS A 241 -14.50 -11.52 17.83
C LYS A 241 -15.27 -11.56 19.17
N PRO A 242 -15.77 -12.75 19.58
CA PRO A 242 -16.46 -12.91 20.85
C PRO A 242 -15.67 -12.43 22.06
N ASP A 243 -14.37 -12.76 22.12
CA ASP A 243 -13.49 -12.46 23.27
C ASP A 243 -13.34 -10.95 23.52
N SER A 244 -13.44 -10.14 22.47
CA SER A 244 -13.28 -8.68 22.57
C SER A 244 -14.60 -7.92 22.64
N HIS A 245 -15.74 -8.59 22.40
CA HIS A 245 -17.09 -8.01 22.34
C HIS A 245 -18.14 -8.80 23.13
N SER A 246 -17.81 -9.23 24.35
CA SER A 246 -18.68 -10.09 25.17
C SER A 246 -20.12 -9.59 25.27
N LYS A 247 -20.33 -8.28 25.48
CA LYS A 247 -21.68 -7.69 25.58
C LYS A 247 -22.50 -7.75 24.29
N LEU A 248 -21.86 -7.62 23.16
CA LEU A 248 -22.51 -7.80 21.85
C LEU A 248 -22.93 -9.26 21.70
N TYR A 249 -22.05 -10.20 22.02
CA TYR A 249 -22.32 -11.63 21.86
C TYR A 249 -23.34 -12.18 22.90
N GLU A 250 -23.40 -11.61 24.10
CA GLU A 250 -24.49 -11.88 25.05
C GLU A 250 -25.87 -11.53 24.43
N ARG A 251 -25.97 -10.39 23.74
CA ARG A 251 -27.22 -9.99 23.05
C ARG A 251 -27.52 -10.87 21.85
N LEU A 252 -26.49 -11.21 21.06
CA LEU A 252 -26.64 -12.08 19.89
C LEU A 252 -27.14 -13.46 20.32
N SER A 253 -26.67 -14.03 21.44
CA SER A 253 -27.17 -15.28 21.99
C SER A 253 -28.64 -15.18 22.35
N PHE A 254 -29.04 -14.11 23.05
CA PHE A 254 -30.44 -13.87 23.37
C PHE A 254 -31.34 -13.79 22.13
N TRP A 255 -30.92 -13.10 21.09
CA TRP A 255 -31.69 -12.98 19.85
C TRP A 255 -31.70 -14.25 19.02
N GLN A 256 -30.66 -15.05 19.11
CA GLN A 256 -30.62 -16.38 18.50
C GLN A 256 -31.68 -17.30 19.16
N ASP A 257 -31.83 -17.26 20.49
CA ASP A 257 -32.83 -18.06 21.23
C ASP A 257 -34.27 -17.60 20.89
N GLN A 258 -34.46 -16.38 20.41
CA GLN A 258 -35.73 -15.83 19.95
C GLN A 258 -35.96 -15.96 18.43
N ASP A 259 -35.05 -16.63 17.68
CA ASP A 259 -35.10 -16.80 16.22
C ASP A 259 -35.14 -15.46 15.43
N LEU A 260 -34.51 -14.42 15.98
CA LEU A 260 -34.49 -13.09 15.39
C LEU A 260 -33.28 -12.86 14.44
N ILE A 261 -32.31 -13.78 14.39
CA ILE A 261 -31.16 -13.71 13.52
C ILE A 261 -31.54 -14.25 12.13
N THR A 262 -31.49 -13.40 11.12
CA THR A 262 -31.79 -13.80 9.76
C THR A 262 -30.68 -14.69 9.21
N ARG A 263 -31.05 -15.71 8.44
CA ARG A 263 -30.16 -16.64 7.77
C ARG A 263 -30.35 -16.56 6.26
N HIS A 264 -29.24 -16.50 5.53
CA HIS A 264 -29.20 -16.56 4.07
C HIS A 264 -28.12 -17.55 3.64
N GLU A 265 -28.35 -18.29 2.58
CA GLU A 265 -27.40 -19.30 2.06
C GLU A 265 -27.20 -19.15 0.55
N GLU A 266 -25.94 -19.26 0.13
CA GLU A 266 -25.58 -19.31 -1.28
C GLU A 266 -24.75 -20.56 -1.59
N ARG A 267 -25.05 -21.19 -2.70
CA ARG A 267 -24.26 -22.30 -3.22
C ARG A 267 -23.41 -21.80 -4.37
N ARG A 268 -22.09 -21.96 -4.26
CA ARG A 268 -21.15 -21.52 -5.27
C ARG A 268 -20.13 -22.60 -5.61
N ARG A 269 -19.55 -22.51 -6.80
CA ARG A 269 -18.47 -23.39 -7.24
C ARG A 269 -17.16 -22.64 -7.15
N ASN A 270 -16.18 -23.22 -6.46
CA ASN A 270 -14.82 -22.71 -6.34
C ASN A 270 -13.85 -23.77 -6.89
N GLY A 271 -13.43 -23.62 -8.15
CA GLY A 271 -12.67 -24.65 -8.85
C GLY A 271 -13.42 -25.99 -8.94
N CYS A 272 -12.85 -27.04 -8.35
CA CYS A 272 -13.44 -28.38 -8.30
C CYS A 272 -14.34 -28.61 -7.06
N VAL A 273 -14.42 -27.65 -6.14
CA VAL A 273 -15.16 -27.77 -4.89
C VAL A 273 -16.48 -27.00 -4.99
N THR A 274 -17.58 -27.62 -4.61
CA THR A 274 -18.85 -26.94 -4.37
C THR A 274 -18.89 -26.50 -2.91
N GLU A 275 -19.07 -25.21 -2.69
CA GLU A 275 -19.13 -24.58 -1.38
C GLU A 275 -20.56 -24.11 -1.08
N ILE A 276 -20.95 -24.16 0.18
CA ILE A 276 -22.14 -23.48 0.71
C ILE A 276 -21.65 -22.35 1.61
N ALA A 277 -21.96 -21.12 1.25
CA ALA A 277 -21.73 -19.94 2.07
C ALA A 277 -23.01 -19.65 2.87
N ILE A 278 -22.89 -19.63 4.17
CA ILE A 278 -23.98 -19.40 5.12
C ILE A 278 -23.72 -18.06 5.78
N TYR A 279 -24.70 -17.17 5.71
CA TYR A 279 -24.68 -15.85 6.34
C TYR A 279 -25.73 -15.79 7.41
N ARG A 280 -25.36 -15.35 8.61
CA ARG A 280 -26.28 -15.06 9.71
C ARG A 280 -26.10 -13.59 10.05
N PHE A 281 -27.18 -12.82 10.10
CA PHE A 281 -27.08 -11.38 10.30
C PHE A 281 -28.26 -10.80 11.04
N ILE A 282 -28.00 -9.66 11.68
CA ILE A 282 -29.01 -8.86 12.37
C ILE A 282 -28.58 -7.39 12.32
N ASN A 283 -29.58 -6.50 12.18
CA ASN A 283 -29.37 -5.05 12.19
C ASN A 283 -29.62 -4.46 13.58
N ASP A 284 -29.13 -3.25 13.83
CA ASP A 284 -29.41 -2.40 14.98
C ASP A 284 -29.01 -3.00 16.34
N VAL A 285 -27.84 -3.62 16.41
CA VAL A 285 -27.27 -4.18 17.65
C VAL A 285 -26.41 -3.13 18.33
N LEU A 286 -26.61 -2.92 19.63
CA LEU A 286 -25.72 -2.07 20.42
C LEU A 286 -24.34 -2.72 20.57
N LEU A 287 -23.29 -2.01 20.14
CA LEU A 287 -21.91 -2.51 20.18
C LEU A 287 -21.42 -2.69 21.62
N GLN A 288 -21.74 -1.75 22.51
CA GLN A 288 -21.39 -1.83 23.93
C GLN A 288 -22.40 -1.08 24.82
N ASP A 289 -22.35 -1.34 26.13
CA ASP A 289 -23.05 -0.55 27.12
C ASP A 289 -22.30 0.75 27.40
N GLY A 290 -23.02 1.84 27.69
CA GLY A 290 -22.42 3.12 28.06
C GLY A 290 -23.32 4.33 27.82
N LYS A 291 -22.81 5.51 28.14
CA LYS A 291 -23.52 6.79 27.93
C LYS A 291 -23.69 7.13 26.44
N GLN A 292 -22.66 6.85 25.66
CA GLN A 292 -22.70 6.98 24.20
C GLN A 292 -23.00 5.59 23.63
N LYS A 293 -24.12 5.45 22.94
CA LYS A 293 -24.57 4.21 22.34
C LYS A 293 -24.30 4.25 20.85
N LEU A 294 -23.61 3.25 20.31
CA LEU A 294 -23.46 3.05 18.89
C LEU A 294 -24.20 1.77 18.51
N SER A 295 -25.18 1.90 17.61
CA SER A 295 -25.82 0.76 16.96
C SER A 295 -25.01 0.38 15.72
N VAL A 296 -24.83 -0.92 15.53
CA VAL A 296 -24.13 -1.52 14.39
C VAL A 296 -24.94 -2.70 13.86
N ASN A 297 -24.63 -3.14 12.66
CA ASN A 297 -25.17 -4.35 12.07
C ASN A 297 -24.12 -5.46 12.18
N TRP A 298 -24.53 -6.65 12.49
CA TRP A 298 -23.63 -7.79 12.67
C TRP A 298 -23.89 -8.85 11.61
N VAL A 299 -22.80 -9.43 11.08
CA VAL A 299 -22.87 -10.55 10.14
C VAL A 299 -21.79 -11.59 10.47
N GLU A 300 -22.21 -12.85 10.44
CA GLU A 300 -21.37 -14.05 10.49
C GLU A 300 -21.36 -14.72 9.13
N MET A 301 -20.19 -15.07 8.64
CA MET A 301 -20.00 -15.82 7.40
C MET A 301 -19.31 -17.13 7.69
N THR A 302 -19.98 -18.24 7.37
CA THR A 302 -19.42 -19.60 7.39
C THR A 302 -19.42 -20.17 5.99
N VAL A 303 -18.32 -20.75 5.56
CA VAL A 303 -18.24 -21.47 4.28
C VAL A 303 -17.90 -22.91 4.55
N VAL A 304 -18.71 -23.83 4.02
CA VAL A 304 -18.52 -25.26 4.17
C VAL A 304 -18.41 -25.96 2.83
N ASN A 305 -17.66 -27.04 2.78
CA ASN A 305 -17.63 -27.93 1.63
C ASN A 305 -18.99 -28.67 1.53
N ALA A 306 -19.68 -28.50 0.42
CA ALA A 306 -21.03 -29.08 0.21
C ALA A 306 -21.07 -30.61 0.26
N LYS A 307 -19.92 -31.30 0.03
CA LYS A 307 -19.84 -32.76 0.04
C LYS A 307 -19.44 -33.33 1.38
N THR A 308 -18.45 -32.68 2.04
CA THR A 308 -17.85 -33.23 3.28
C THR A 308 -18.41 -32.58 4.53
N GLY A 309 -19.08 -31.42 4.42
CA GLY A 309 -19.50 -30.61 5.58
C GLY A 309 -18.33 -29.90 6.28
N GLU A 310 -17.10 -30.03 5.81
CA GLU A 310 -15.92 -29.39 6.40
C GLU A 310 -16.01 -27.87 6.32
N GLN A 311 -15.74 -27.21 7.43
CA GLN A 311 -15.70 -25.74 7.50
C GLN A 311 -14.42 -25.23 6.85
N LEU A 312 -14.56 -24.52 5.72
CA LEU A 312 -13.47 -23.94 4.95
C LEU A 312 -13.13 -22.51 5.38
N TYR A 313 -14.12 -21.79 5.91
CA TYR A 313 -13.92 -20.41 6.36
C TYR A 313 -14.95 -20.07 7.44
N TYR A 314 -14.54 -19.23 8.38
CA TYR A 314 -15.41 -18.61 9.39
C TYR A 314 -14.88 -17.24 9.76
N ASN A 315 -15.75 -16.25 9.80
CA ASN A 315 -15.46 -14.95 10.40
C ASN A 315 -16.77 -14.21 10.75
N THR A 316 -16.61 -13.19 11.58
CA THR A 316 -17.72 -12.32 11.99
C THR A 316 -17.31 -10.86 11.83
N PHE A 317 -18.28 -10.02 11.46
CA PHE A 317 -18.04 -8.60 11.20
C PHE A 317 -19.12 -7.75 11.84
N ILE A 318 -18.74 -6.52 12.21
CA ILE A 318 -19.67 -5.42 12.45
C ILE A 318 -19.55 -4.40 11.34
N THR A 319 -20.65 -3.75 11.01
CA THR A 319 -20.75 -2.76 9.95
C THR A 319 -21.83 -1.73 10.25
N ASN A 320 -21.75 -0.55 9.64
CA ASN A 320 -22.86 0.39 9.59
C ASN A 320 -23.72 0.25 8.31
N HIS A 321 -23.31 -0.57 7.34
CA HIS A 321 -24.16 -0.91 6.19
C HIS A 321 -25.38 -1.69 6.65
N CYS A 322 -26.58 -1.25 6.23
CA CYS A 322 -27.82 -1.99 6.47
C CYS A 322 -27.76 -3.34 5.72
N LEU A 323 -27.99 -4.45 6.45
CA LEU A 323 -27.90 -5.79 5.91
C LEU A 323 -29.27 -6.29 5.47
N THR A 324 -29.32 -6.82 4.27
CA THR A 324 -30.49 -7.47 3.66
C THR A 324 -30.08 -8.83 3.09
N GLN A 325 -31.04 -9.64 2.69
CA GLN A 325 -30.75 -10.92 2.01
C GLN A 325 -30.04 -10.72 0.68
N GLU A 326 -30.28 -9.58 0.01
CA GLU A 326 -29.71 -9.25 -1.29
C GLU A 326 -28.25 -8.78 -1.21
N ASN A 327 -27.84 -8.10 -0.10
CA ASN A 327 -26.51 -7.49 -0.01
C ASN A 327 -25.56 -8.17 0.99
N VAL A 328 -26.06 -9.01 1.90
CA VAL A 328 -25.26 -9.59 2.99
C VAL A 328 -24.05 -10.37 2.48
N ALA A 329 -24.19 -11.07 1.35
CA ALA A 329 -23.10 -11.80 0.72
C ALA A 329 -21.99 -10.84 0.23
N GLN A 330 -22.36 -9.73 -0.38
CA GLN A 330 -21.41 -8.72 -0.86
C GLN A 330 -20.69 -8.02 0.29
N VAL A 331 -21.42 -7.65 1.35
CA VAL A 331 -20.83 -7.02 2.55
C VAL A 331 -19.85 -7.98 3.24
N ALA A 332 -20.21 -9.25 3.43
CA ALA A 332 -19.35 -10.25 4.03
C ALA A 332 -18.10 -10.55 3.16
N GLN A 333 -18.25 -10.58 1.83
CA GLN A 333 -17.12 -10.72 0.89
C GLN A 333 -16.18 -9.51 0.93
N ALA A 334 -16.72 -8.30 1.03
CA ALA A 334 -15.91 -7.09 1.21
C ALA A 334 -15.10 -7.17 2.52
N GLY A 335 -15.74 -7.53 3.64
CA GLY A 335 -15.05 -7.74 4.91
C GLY A 335 -13.96 -8.81 4.85
N ARG A 336 -14.23 -9.92 4.13
CA ARG A 336 -13.20 -10.93 3.85
C ARG A 336 -12.05 -10.35 3.02
N GLY A 337 -12.31 -9.37 2.15
CA GLY A 337 -11.30 -8.70 1.33
C GLY A 337 -10.16 -8.05 2.13
N ARG A 338 -10.32 -7.82 3.45
CA ARG A 338 -9.27 -7.31 4.34
C ARG A 338 -7.94 -8.07 4.21
N TRP A 339 -7.99 -9.40 4.05
CA TRP A 339 -6.77 -10.22 3.95
C TRP A 339 -5.82 -9.81 2.81
N LYS A 340 -6.31 -9.03 1.84
CA LYS A 340 -5.48 -8.54 0.73
C LYS A 340 -4.39 -7.58 1.17
N ILE A 341 -4.58 -6.82 2.25
CA ILE A 341 -3.51 -5.99 2.80
C ILE A 341 -2.33 -6.84 3.29
N GLU A 342 -2.62 -7.99 3.88
CA GLU A 342 -1.58 -8.92 4.34
C GLU A 342 -0.86 -9.58 3.16
N ASN A 343 -1.58 -10.08 2.16
CA ASN A 343 -1.03 -10.88 1.07
C ASN A 343 -0.54 -10.06 -0.12
N GLU A 344 -1.31 -9.06 -0.55
CA GLU A 344 -1.03 -8.30 -1.78
C GLU A 344 -0.24 -7.00 -1.50
N ASN A 345 -0.17 -6.56 -0.24
CA ASN A 345 0.65 -5.44 0.19
C ASN A 345 1.82 -5.92 1.06
N ASN A 346 1.57 -6.28 2.32
CA ASN A 346 2.62 -6.56 3.30
C ASN A 346 3.55 -7.71 2.87
N ASN A 347 2.98 -8.82 2.43
CA ASN A 347 3.76 -9.98 1.97
C ASN A 347 4.51 -9.68 0.65
N VAL A 348 3.92 -8.94 -0.28
CA VAL A 348 4.58 -8.53 -1.52
C VAL A 348 5.78 -7.63 -1.20
N LEU A 349 5.62 -6.63 -0.33
CA LEU A 349 6.69 -5.76 0.11
C LEU A 349 7.85 -6.52 0.78
N LYS A 350 7.54 -7.56 1.56
CA LYS A 350 8.54 -8.39 2.26
C LYS A 350 9.25 -9.38 1.35
N THR A 351 8.54 -9.99 0.38
CA THR A 351 9.03 -11.19 -0.34
C THR A 351 9.30 -10.99 -1.83
N LYS A 352 8.82 -9.89 -2.44
CA LYS A 352 8.88 -9.68 -3.89
C LYS A 352 9.85 -8.57 -4.33
N GLY A 353 10.98 -8.45 -3.63
CA GLY A 353 12.11 -7.62 -4.03
C GLY A 353 12.08 -6.16 -3.54
N TYR A 354 11.07 -5.76 -2.75
CA TYR A 354 11.06 -4.43 -2.12
C TYR A 354 11.94 -4.36 -0.88
N HIS A 355 12.41 -5.52 -0.38
CA HIS A 355 13.29 -5.61 0.78
C HIS A 355 12.77 -4.84 2.01
N PHE A 356 11.46 -4.92 2.26
CA PHE A 356 10.73 -4.12 3.24
C PHE A 356 11.34 -4.16 4.65
N GLU A 357 11.81 -5.31 5.08
CA GLU A 357 12.44 -5.50 6.40
C GLU A 357 13.97 -5.31 6.39
N HIS A 358 14.55 -4.97 5.21
CA HIS A 358 15.98 -4.72 5.12
C HIS A 358 16.33 -3.33 5.67
N ASN A 359 17.35 -3.28 6.50
CA ASN A 359 17.84 -2.03 7.06
C ASN A 359 18.67 -1.24 6.05
N PHE A 360 18.03 -0.47 5.18
CA PHE A 360 18.70 0.48 4.27
C PHE A 360 19.37 1.64 5.02
N GLY A 361 18.89 1.93 6.22
CA GLY A 361 19.41 2.96 7.10
C GLY A 361 18.42 3.24 8.22
N HIS A 362 18.88 3.19 9.47
CA HIS A 362 18.01 3.42 10.62
C HIS A 362 17.91 4.91 10.97
N GLY A 363 19.04 5.61 10.91
CA GLY A 363 19.12 7.02 11.30
C GLY A 363 18.98 7.27 12.81
N LYS A 364 18.83 8.53 13.15
CA LYS A 364 18.62 9.00 14.54
C LYS A 364 17.21 9.54 14.76
N THR A 365 16.56 10.00 13.68
CA THR A 365 15.26 10.69 13.74
C THR A 365 14.23 10.00 12.84
N TYR A 366 14.21 10.32 11.55
CA TYR A 366 13.14 9.89 10.63
C TYR A 366 13.60 8.98 9.50
N LEU A 367 14.90 8.75 9.32
CA LEU A 367 15.44 8.07 8.15
C LEU A 367 14.71 6.76 7.82
N SER A 368 14.51 5.91 8.84
CA SER A 368 13.84 4.61 8.66
C SER A 368 12.42 4.77 8.10
N ALA A 369 11.65 5.71 8.63
CA ALA A 369 10.29 6.00 8.18
C ALA A 369 10.27 6.67 6.80
N THR A 370 11.19 7.61 6.55
CA THR A 370 11.33 8.29 5.26
C THR A 370 11.69 7.31 4.14
N LEU A 371 12.61 6.39 4.39
CA LEU A 371 12.95 5.33 3.43
C LEU A 371 11.77 4.39 3.19
N LEU A 372 10.97 4.09 4.22
CA LEU A 372 9.75 3.32 4.06
C LEU A 372 8.73 4.05 3.17
N SER A 373 8.51 5.36 3.36
CA SER A 373 7.62 6.15 2.49
C SER A 373 8.05 6.05 1.02
N LEU A 374 9.35 6.18 0.74
CA LEU A 374 9.88 6.05 -0.62
C LEU A 374 9.72 4.63 -1.19
N ASN A 375 9.83 3.60 -0.36
CA ASN A 375 9.59 2.22 -0.76
C ASN A 375 8.11 1.99 -1.11
N LEU A 376 7.20 2.49 -0.28
CA LEU A 376 5.76 2.42 -0.54
C LEU A 376 5.34 3.21 -1.79
N LEU A 377 5.98 4.37 -2.05
CA LEU A 377 5.79 5.11 -3.30
C LEU A 377 6.27 4.31 -4.52
N ALA A 378 7.41 3.63 -4.42
CA ALA A 378 7.87 2.76 -5.50
C ALA A 378 6.87 1.60 -5.75
N PHE A 379 6.31 1.02 -4.70
CA PHE A 379 5.26 0.00 -4.82
C PHE A 379 3.99 0.57 -5.47
N LEU A 380 3.53 1.74 -5.04
CA LEU A 380 2.39 2.44 -5.64
C LEU A 380 2.63 2.69 -7.13
N PHE A 381 3.79 3.25 -7.50
CA PHE A 381 4.12 3.52 -8.90
C PHE A 381 4.12 2.24 -9.74
N HIS A 382 4.71 1.16 -9.25
CA HIS A 382 4.69 -0.13 -9.97
C HIS A 382 3.26 -0.64 -10.17
N THR A 383 2.40 -0.53 -9.16
CA THR A 383 1.00 -0.98 -9.27
C THR A 383 0.22 -0.11 -10.26
N VAL A 384 0.39 1.21 -10.19
CA VAL A 384 -0.25 2.14 -11.13
C VAL A 384 0.20 1.88 -12.55
N LEU A 385 1.50 1.71 -12.79
CA LEU A 385 2.05 1.40 -14.12
C LEU A 385 1.58 0.05 -14.67
N GLU A 386 1.47 -0.98 -13.83
CA GLU A 386 0.88 -2.26 -14.25
C GLU A 386 -0.59 -2.12 -14.70
N TRP A 387 -1.29 -1.09 -14.24
CA TRP A 387 -2.68 -0.82 -14.54
C TRP A 387 -2.88 0.16 -15.71
N SER A 388 -2.10 1.24 -15.74
CA SER A 388 -2.31 2.38 -16.63
C SER A 388 -1.32 2.49 -17.80
N ASP A 389 -0.12 1.92 -17.70
CA ASP A 389 0.92 1.99 -18.73
C ASP A 389 0.98 0.69 -19.54
N ALA A 390 0.44 0.72 -20.76
CA ALA A 390 0.35 -0.47 -21.60
C ALA A 390 1.70 -1.12 -21.95
N PRO A 391 2.78 -0.37 -22.29
CA PRO A 391 4.12 -0.91 -22.45
C PRO A 391 4.65 -1.61 -21.21
N TYR A 392 4.56 -0.97 -20.04
CA TYR A 392 4.99 -1.54 -18.77
C TYR A 392 4.20 -2.81 -18.44
N ALA A 393 2.87 -2.74 -18.53
CA ALA A 393 1.98 -3.88 -18.27
C ALA A 393 2.30 -5.09 -19.15
N LEU A 394 2.58 -4.85 -20.45
CA LEU A 394 2.88 -5.91 -21.40
C LEU A 394 4.20 -6.61 -21.07
N VAL A 395 5.27 -5.86 -20.81
CA VAL A 395 6.58 -6.42 -20.42
C VAL A 395 6.46 -7.18 -19.10
N ARG A 396 5.70 -6.64 -18.13
CA ARG A 396 5.46 -7.30 -16.85
C ARG A 396 4.67 -8.61 -16.98
N GLN A 397 3.73 -8.68 -17.90
CA GLN A 397 2.94 -9.91 -18.17
C GLN A 397 3.79 -10.99 -18.83
N GLU A 398 4.69 -10.62 -19.74
CA GLU A 398 5.61 -11.57 -20.39
C GLU A 398 6.67 -12.06 -19.40
N LEU A 399 7.29 -11.17 -18.64
CA LEU A 399 8.23 -11.50 -17.60
C LEU A 399 7.49 -11.79 -16.28
N VAL A 400 6.82 -12.93 -16.22
CA VAL A 400 5.91 -13.35 -15.14
C VAL A 400 6.53 -13.16 -13.74
N ARG A 401 7.84 -13.44 -13.59
CA ARG A 401 8.55 -13.21 -12.33
C ARG A 401 8.98 -11.75 -12.21
N ARG A 402 8.51 -11.07 -11.17
CA ARG A 402 8.89 -9.69 -10.87
C ARG A 402 10.41 -9.53 -10.80
N GLN A 403 11.12 -10.48 -10.21
CA GLN A 403 12.57 -10.46 -10.09
C GLN A 403 13.25 -10.37 -11.46
N THR A 404 12.85 -11.20 -12.44
CA THR A 404 13.42 -11.18 -13.80
C THR A 404 13.30 -9.79 -14.43
N PHE A 405 12.11 -9.18 -14.35
CA PHE A 405 11.91 -7.82 -14.87
C PHE A 405 12.89 -6.81 -14.27
N PHE A 406 13.07 -6.81 -12.94
CA PHE A 406 13.97 -5.86 -12.29
C PHE A 406 15.45 -6.21 -12.46
N ASP A 407 15.80 -7.48 -12.62
CA ASP A 407 17.15 -7.90 -12.98
C ASP A 407 17.52 -7.38 -14.37
N ASP A 408 16.64 -7.54 -15.36
CA ASP A 408 16.82 -7.03 -16.74
C ASP A 408 16.90 -5.51 -16.73
N LEU A 409 16.03 -4.81 -16.01
CA LEU A 409 16.04 -3.36 -15.89
C LEU A 409 17.37 -2.86 -15.29
N ARG A 410 17.87 -3.52 -14.24
CA ARG A 410 19.17 -3.18 -13.64
C ARG A 410 20.34 -3.49 -14.58
N ALA A 411 20.26 -4.58 -15.34
CA ALA A 411 21.27 -4.91 -16.33
C ALA A 411 21.30 -3.90 -17.48
N LEU A 412 20.16 -3.60 -18.08
CA LEU A 412 20.04 -2.63 -19.17
C LEU A 412 20.54 -1.24 -18.77
N THR A 413 20.10 -0.73 -17.62
CA THR A 413 20.52 0.61 -17.15
C THR A 413 21.98 0.69 -16.70
N ARG A 414 22.70 -0.43 -16.58
CA ARG A 414 24.14 -0.48 -16.34
C ARG A 414 24.94 -0.29 -17.64
N TYR A 415 24.51 -0.87 -18.75
CA TYR A 415 25.29 -0.98 -19.97
C TYR A 415 24.81 -0.06 -21.09
N MET A 416 23.56 0.40 -21.03
CA MET A 416 22.93 1.22 -22.07
C MET A 416 22.38 2.51 -21.47
N VAL A 417 22.30 3.56 -22.28
CA VAL A 417 21.68 4.85 -21.93
C VAL A 417 20.30 4.92 -22.57
N PHE A 418 19.32 5.31 -21.79
CA PHE A 418 17.94 5.52 -22.22
C PHE A 418 17.56 7.00 -22.04
N GLU A 419 16.98 7.60 -23.06
CA GLU A 419 16.56 9.00 -23.04
C GLU A 419 15.34 9.24 -22.15
N SER A 420 14.48 8.21 -22.00
CA SER A 420 13.26 8.24 -21.21
C SER A 420 12.87 6.84 -20.75
N TRP A 421 11.94 6.76 -19.85
CA TRP A 421 11.33 5.50 -19.41
C TRP A 421 10.59 4.80 -20.57
N HIS A 422 9.90 5.56 -21.39
CA HIS A 422 9.24 5.04 -22.61
C HIS A 422 10.25 4.39 -23.57
N HIS A 423 11.44 5.00 -23.76
CA HIS A 423 12.50 4.43 -24.60
C HIS A 423 12.98 3.08 -24.04
N LEU A 424 13.18 2.97 -22.71
CA LEU A 424 13.58 1.72 -22.07
C LEU A 424 12.50 0.63 -22.25
N MET A 425 11.22 0.95 -22.01
CA MET A 425 10.13 -0.02 -22.20
C MET A 425 9.99 -0.47 -23.66
N THR A 426 10.11 0.46 -24.61
CA THR A 426 10.11 0.14 -26.05
C THR A 426 11.26 -0.78 -26.42
N PHE A 427 12.45 -0.56 -25.85
CA PHE A 427 13.59 -1.44 -26.06
C PHE A 427 13.31 -2.87 -25.55
N MET A 428 12.74 -3.00 -24.34
CA MET A 428 12.38 -4.30 -23.78
C MET A 428 11.31 -5.00 -24.61
N ILE A 429 10.29 -4.28 -25.11
CA ILE A 429 9.23 -4.80 -25.99
C ILE A 429 9.84 -5.41 -27.25
N ARG A 430 10.77 -4.70 -27.89
CA ARG A 430 11.47 -5.21 -29.09
C ARG A 430 12.32 -6.44 -28.79
N GLY A 431 13.08 -6.41 -27.70
CA GLY A 431 13.89 -7.55 -27.26
C GLY A 431 13.10 -8.81 -26.91
N LEU A 432 11.84 -8.65 -26.52
CA LEU A 432 10.90 -9.73 -26.21
C LEU A 432 9.94 -10.05 -27.37
N GLU A 433 10.09 -9.41 -28.53
CA GLU A 433 9.26 -9.61 -29.74
C GLU A 433 7.75 -9.38 -29.47
N LEU A 434 7.42 -8.34 -28.71
CA LEU A 434 6.06 -8.05 -28.24
C LEU A 434 5.34 -6.94 -29.04
N GLU A 435 5.95 -6.39 -30.12
CA GLU A 435 5.39 -5.27 -30.88
C GLU A 435 3.98 -5.55 -31.40
N SER A 436 3.74 -6.73 -31.96
CA SER A 436 2.42 -7.13 -32.47
C SER A 436 1.35 -7.22 -31.38
N LYS A 437 1.73 -7.66 -30.18
CA LYS A 437 0.84 -7.70 -29.01
C LYS A 437 0.52 -6.29 -28.52
N LEU A 438 1.48 -5.36 -28.56
CA LEU A 438 1.25 -3.96 -28.17
C LEU A 438 0.35 -3.24 -29.18
N GLU A 439 0.58 -3.42 -30.49
CA GLU A 439 -0.26 -2.85 -31.55
C GLU A 439 -1.73 -3.33 -31.41
N SER A 440 -1.93 -4.62 -31.13
CA SER A 440 -3.26 -5.16 -30.91
C SER A 440 -3.97 -4.60 -29.69
N LYS A 441 -3.22 -4.30 -28.62
CA LYS A 441 -3.77 -3.69 -27.39
C LYS A 441 -4.12 -2.21 -27.56
N LEU A 442 -3.31 -1.47 -28.32
CA LEU A 442 -3.45 -0.01 -28.43
C LEU A 442 -4.28 0.43 -29.63
N ASN A 443 -4.60 -0.49 -30.59
CA ASN A 443 -5.18 -0.13 -31.90
C ASN A 443 -4.41 1.02 -32.59
N VAL A 444 -3.12 1.15 -32.28
CA VAL A 444 -2.24 2.22 -32.75
C VAL A 444 -0.97 1.59 -33.34
N ARG A 445 -0.64 1.96 -34.58
CA ARG A 445 0.66 1.60 -35.16
C ARG A 445 1.75 2.38 -34.42
N LEU A 446 2.65 1.67 -33.71
CA LEU A 446 3.89 2.24 -33.20
C LEU A 446 4.75 2.68 -34.39
N ASP A 447 5.07 3.97 -34.41
CA ASP A 447 6.00 4.52 -35.41
C ASP A 447 7.40 3.93 -35.16
N LEU A 448 7.81 2.99 -36.01
CA LEU A 448 9.04 2.19 -35.91
C LEU A 448 10.33 3.00 -36.08
N GLN A 449 10.28 4.33 -36.06
CA GLN A 449 11.44 5.21 -36.37
C GLN A 449 12.45 5.42 -35.23
N LEU A 450 12.19 4.93 -34.02
CA LEU A 450 13.16 5.01 -32.91
C LEU A 450 14.16 3.86 -32.97
N ARG A 451 15.07 3.89 -33.93
CA ARG A 451 16.26 3.00 -33.88
C ARG A 451 17.24 3.54 -32.82
N PRO A 452 17.60 2.72 -31.80
CA PRO A 452 18.73 3.10 -30.96
C PRO A 452 19.98 3.15 -31.84
N LYS A 453 20.72 4.26 -31.81
CA LYS A 453 22.10 4.29 -32.34
C LYS A 453 22.90 3.36 -31.43
N LEU A 454 23.22 2.18 -31.93
CA LEU A 454 24.30 1.37 -31.38
C LEU A 454 25.59 2.18 -31.65
N ASP A 455 26.15 2.78 -30.62
CA ASP A 455 27.49 3.32 -30.67
C ASP A 455 28.46 2.13 -30.82
N THR A 456 28.80 1.82 -32.07
CA THR A 456 29.93 0.96 -32.41
C THR A 456 31.13 1.85 -32.51
N SER A 457 31.78 2.14 -31.40
CA SER A 457 33.18 2.60 -31.39
C SER A 457 33.86 2.03 -30.15
#